data_735f20e652b10f5ab131ef5972956021
#
_entry.id   735f20e652b10f5ab131ef5972956021
#
_cell.length_a   1.000
_cell.length_b   1.000
_cell.length_c   1.000
_cell.angle_alpha   90.00
_cell.angle_beta   90.00
_cell.angle_gamma   90.00
#
_symmetry.space_group_name_H-M   'P 1'
#
loop_
_entity.id
_entity.type
_entity.pdbx_description
1 polymer ?
#
loop_
_entity_poly.entity_id
_entity_poly.type
_entity_poly.pdbx_seq_one_letter_code
_entity_poly.pdbx_strand_id
1 'polypeptide(L)'
;RDLVRSRGLGDVYKRQAVERTKAYKYQSLAAGFVGRKADPFLVTVHPKPEDEPMYLNSHPGQEYNMVLKGRLLLQINNKDLILEEGDSIYFNSELPHGMKALDGEKVSFLAVIL
;
A
#
# COMPACT_ATOMS: atom_id res chain seq x y z
N ARG A 1 23.81 -7.70 -1.42
CA ARG A 1 23.62 -7.27 -1.14
C ARG A 1 23.25 -7.00 -0.05
N ASP A 2 23.36 -6.78 0.38
CA ASP A 2 23.13 -6.25 1.47
C ASP A 2 21.84 -6.32 1.92
N LEU A 3 21.01 -6.80 1.30
CA LEU A 3 19.75 -7.01 1.72
C LEU A 3 19.74 -7.74 2.95
N VAL A 4 20.51 -8.69 2.96
CA VAL A 4 20.51 -9.51 4.06
C VAL A 4 20.93 -8.83 5.24
N ARG A 5 21.89 -8.03 5.07
CA ARG A 5 22.41 -7.38 6.11
C ARG A 5 21.46 -6.78 6.90
N SER A 6 20.48 -6.51 6.35
CA SER A 6 19.56 -5.81 7.13
C SER A 6 18.67 -6.71 7.92
N ARG A 7 18.93 -7.98 7.99
CA ARG A 7 18.03 -8.82 8.70
C ARG A 7 17.84 -8.40 10.15
N GLY A 8 18.88 -8.23 10.88
CA GLY A 8 18.76 -7.75 12.24
C GLY A 8 18.29 -6.33 12.29
N LEU A 9 18.77 -5.51 11.37
CA LEU A 9 18.34 -4.15 11.31
C LEU A 9 16.90 -4.12 10.84
N GLY A 10 16.55 -5.06 10.01
CA GLY A 10 15.21 -5.14 9.48
C GLY A 10 14.16 -5.27 10.56
N ASP A 11 14.45 -5.99 11.62
CA ASP A 11 13.50 -6.14 12.70
C ASP A 11 13.28 -4.83 13.44
N VAL A 12 14.31 -4.05 13.62
CA VAL A 12 14.18 -2.76 14.28
C VAL A 12 13.42 -1.82 13.37
N TYR A 13 13.79 -1.77 12.10
CA TYR A 13 13.11 -0.89 11.17
C TYR A 13 11.66 -1.30 10.96
N LYS A 14 11.37 -2.57 11.01
CA LYS A 14 10.01 -3.00 10.87
C LYS A 14 9.11 -2.41 11.92
N ARG A 15 9.55 -2.38 13.16
CA ARG A 15 8.72 -1.81 14.20
C ARG A 15 8.51 -0.33 14.03
N GLN A 16 9.52 0.37 13.49
CA GLN A 16 9.41 1.80 13.27
C GLN A 16 8.69 2.14 11.99
N ALA A 17 8.72 1.23 11.04
CA ALA A 17 8.18 1.47 9.71
C ALA A 17 6.77 0.98 9.50
N VAL A 18 6.18 0.32 10.49
CA VAL A 18 4.80 -0.14 10.36
C VAL A 18 3.89 0.97 10.85
N GLU A 19 3.01 1.42 9.98
CA GLU A 19 2.03 2.43 10.32
C GLU A 19 0.65 1.83 10.19
N ARG A 20 -0.24 2.22 11.08
CA ARG A 20 -1.60 1.71 11.08
C ARG A 20 -2.59 2.84 11.11
N THR A 21 -3.63 2.68 10.32
CA THR A 21 -4.80 3.53 10.40
C THR A 21 -5.96 2.60 10.73
N LYS A 22 -7.17 3.13 10.73
CA LYS A 22 -8.34 2.29 11.01
C LYS A 22 -8.45 1.12 10.05
N ALA A 23 -8.09 1.30 8.79
CA ALA A 23 -8.31 0.30 7.76
C ALA A 23 -7.04 -0.26 7.15
N TYR A 24 -5.92 0.39 7.38
CA TYR A 24 -4.70 0.04 6.66
C TYR A 24 -3.53 -0.22 7.59
N LYS A 25 -2.66 -1.09 7.14
CA LYS A 25 -1.38 -1.33 7.78
C LYS A 25 -0.32 -1.19 6.69
N TYR A 26 0.64 -0.29 6.90
CA TYR A 26 1.74 -0.08 5.96
C TYR A 26 3.02 -0.58 6.58
N GLN A 27 3.78 -1.37 5.84
CA GLN A 27 5.06 -1.85 6.28
C GLN A 27 6.12 -1.49 5.24
N SER A 28 7.08 -0.65 5.62
CA SER A 28 8.14 -0.26 4.70
C SER A 28 9.03 -1.46 4.41
N LEU A 29 9.36 -1.63 3.14
CA LEU A 29 10.23 -2.72 2.72
C LEU A 29 11.67 -2.26 2.52
N ALA A 30 11.93 -0.96 2.61
CA ALA A 30 13.27 -0.43 2.36
C ALA A 30 13.67 0.65 3.37
N ALA A 31 13.12 0.60 4.58
CA ALA A 31 13.38 1.63 5.58
C ALA A 31 14.86 1.75 5.91
N GLY A 32 15.60 0.66 5.79
CA GLY A 32 17.03 0.68 6.12
C GLY A 32 17.93 1.22 5.01
N PHE A 33 17.37 1.54 3.84
CA PHE A 33 18.19 2.03 2.75
C PHE A 33 18.15 3.54 2.72
N VAL A 34 19.26 4.17 3.12
CA VAL A 34 19.37 5.61 3.17
C VAL A 34 19.52 6.17 1.75
N GLY A 35 18.75 7.21 1.45
CA GLY A 35 18.83 7.83 0.13
C GLY A 35 18.03 7.12 -0.96
N ARG A 36 17.12 6.23 -0.59
CA ARG A 36 16.30 5.56 -1.57
C ARG A 36 15.42 6.57 -2.30
N LYS A 37 15.19 6.31 -3.57
CA LYS A 37 14.37 7.19 -4.41
C LYS A 37 12.95 6.68 -4.57
N ALA A 38 12.70 5.45 -4.19
CA ALA A 38 11.39 4.86 -4.22
C ALA A 38 11.11 4.27 -2.86
N ASP A 39 9.87 4.38 -2.40
CA ASP A 39 9.48 3.82 -1.11
C ASP A 39 8.52 2.65 -1.34
N PRO A 40 9.02 1.41 -1.25
CA PRO A 40 8.15 0.26 -1.39
C PRO A 40 7.53 -0.12 -0.06
N PHE A 41 6.24 -0.43 -0.10
CA PHE A 41 5.48 -0.82 1.09
C PHE A 41 4.70 -2.10 0.83
N LEU A 42 4.58 -2.93 1.84
CA LEU A 42 3.57 -3.97 1.86
C LEU A 42 2.36 -3.37 2.58
N VAL A 43 1.24 -3.30 1.90
CA VAL A 43 0.04 -2.70 2.46
C VAL A 43 -1.00 -3.78 2.68
N THR A 44 -1.58 -3.78 3.86
CA THR A 44 -2.69 -4.68 4.18
C THR A 44 -3.93 -3.82 4.40
N VAL A 45 -5.01 -4.16 3.70
CA VAL A 45 -6.27 -3.46 3.82
C VAL A 45 -7.25 -4.42 4.48
N HIS A 46 -7.84 -3.99 5.59
CA HIS A 46 -8.82 -4.79 6.28
C HIS A 46 -10.22 -4.44 5.79
N PRO A 47 -11.13 -5.40 5.71
CA PRO A 47 -12.48 -5.09 5.27
C PRO A 47 -13.18 -4.19 6.29
N LYS A 48 -14.04 -3.32 5.78
CA LYS A 48 -14.82 -2.38 6.60
C LYS A 48 -16.30 -2.58 6.29
N PRO A 49 -17.19 -2.09 7.17
CA PRO A 49 -18.61 -2.10 6.84
C PRO A 49 -18.88 -1.37 5.53
N GLU A 50 -19.83 -1.88 4.75
CA GLU A 50 -20.10 -1.35 3.43
C GLU A 50 -20.55 0.10 3.44
N ASP A 51 -21.23 0.51 4.50
CA ASP A 51 -21.72 1.88 4.60
C ASP A 51 -20.64 2.86 5.06
N GLU A 52 -19.46 2.38 5.40
CA GLU A 52 -18.40 3.27 5.83
C GLU A 52 -17.78 3.93 4.61
N PRO A 53 -17.65 5.26 4.60
CA PRO A 53 -17.12 5.93 3.42
C PRO A 53 -15.66 5.63 3.20
N MET A 54 -15.25 5.67 1.94
CA MET A 54 -13.86 5.49 1.59
C MET A 54 -13.06 6.73 1.98
N TYR A 55 -11.93 6.52 2.61
CA TYR A 55 -11.04 7.60 2.96
C TYR A 55 -10.12 7.87 1.77
N LEU A 56 -10.13 9.11 1.28
CA LEU A 56 -9.29 9.48 0.13
C LEU A 56 -8.05 10.21 0.61
N ASN A 57 -6.95 9.96 -0.06
CA ASN A 57 -5.67 10.53 0.25
C ASN A 57 -5.03 11.08 -1.03
N SER A 58 -4.05 11.93 -0.87
CA SER A 58 -3.36 12.55 -1.99
C SER A 58 -1.96 12.91 -1.54
N HIS A 59 -0.97 12.64 -2.36
CA HIS A 59 0.41 13.01 -2.02
C HIS A 59 1.21 13.24 -3.31
N PRO A 60 2.31 14.01 -3.22
CA PRO A 60 3.11 14.30 -4.41
C PRO A 60 3.72 13.05 -4.98
N GLY A 61 3.96 13.06 -6.28
CA GLY A 61 4.69 12.02 -6.96
C GLY A 61 3.79 11.04 -7.69
N GLN A 62 4.25 9.83 -7.75
CA GLN A 62 3.59 8.76 -8.49
C GLN A 62 3.62 7.50 -7.65
N GLU A 63 2.74 6.59 -7.97
CA GLU A 63 2.60 5.37 -7.20
C GLU A 63 2.34 4.17 -8.12
N TYR A 64 2.93 3.03 -7.77
CA TYR A 64 2.69 1.76 -8.45
C TYR A 64 2.11 0.79 -7.43
N ASN A 65 1.01 0.13 -7.77
CA ASN A 65 0.41 -0.86 -6.89
C ASN A 65 0.25 -2.18 -7.62
N MET A 66 0.54 -3.28 -6.94
CA MET A 66 0.28 -4.62 -7.47
C MET A 66 -0.38 -5.46 -6.39
N VAL A 67 -1.54 -6.04 -6.68
CA VAL A 67 -2.26 -6.86 -5.71
C VAL A 67 -1.57 -8.21 -5.58
N LEU A 68 -1.25 -8.57 -4.35
CA LEU A 68 -0.61 -9.83 -4.03
C LEU A 68 -1.63 -10.87 -3.59
N LYS A 69 -2.68 -10.47 -2.88
CA LYS A 69 -3.69 -11.39 -2.39
C LYS A 69 -5.00 -10.66 -2.20
N GLY A 70 -6.09 -11.27 -2.64
CA GLY A 70 -7.44 -10.71 -2.47
C GLY A 70 -7.86 -9.86 -3.63
N ARG A 71 -8.99 -9.17 -3.46
CA ARG A 71 -9.54 -8.28 -4.47
C ARG A 71 -9.66 -6.89 -3.88
N LEU A 72 -9.14 -5.91 -4.59
CA LEU A 72 -9.02 -4.55 -4.12
C LEU A 72 -9.87 -3.63 -4.96
N LEU A 73 -10.70 -2.80 -4.32
CA LEU A 73 -11.34 -1.69 -5.00
C LEU A 73 -10.42 -0.47 -4.83
N LEU A 74 -9.95 0.07 -5.92
CA LEU A 74 -9.12 1.25 -5.91
C LEU A 74 -9.87 2.38 -6.62
N GLN A 75 -10.07 3.48 -5.90
CA GLN A 75 -10.71 4.64 -6.50
C GLN A 75 -9.64 5.70 -6.74
N ILE A 76 -9.56 6.18 -7.98
CA ILE A 76 -8.62 7.23 -8.35
C ILE A 76 -9.39 8.28 -9.10
N ASN A 77 -9.44 9.50 -8.53
CA ASN A 77 -10.08 10.64 -9.18
C ASN A 77 -11.50 10.30 -9.65
N ASN A 78 -12.29 9.71 -8.78
CA ASN A 78 -13.68 9.32 -9.02
C ASN A 78 -13.89 8.14 -9.96
N LYS A 79 -12.81 7.44 -10.33
CA LYS A 79 -12.93 6.23 -11.12
C LYS A 79 -12.67 5.03 -10.23
N ASP A 80 -13.54 4.04 -10.31
CA ASP A 80 -13.41 2.81 -9.54
C ASP A 80 -12.77 1.73 -10.39
N LEU A 81 -11.74 1.10 -9.83
CA LEU A 81 -11.04 0.01 -10.48
C LEU A 81 -11.01 -1.17 -9.54
N ILE A 82 -11.33 -2.34 -10.06
CA ILE A 82 -11.22 -3.57 -9.28
C ILE A 82 -9.97 -4.31 -9.73
N LEU A 83 -9.06 -4.53 -8.81
CA LEU A 83 -7.80 -5.22 -9.08
C LEU A 83 -7.83 -6.58 -8.40
N GLU A 84 -7.44 -7.61 -9.14
CA GLU A 84 -7.35 -8.96 -8.63
C GLU A 84 -5.89 -9.35 -8.49
N GLU A 85 -5.63 -10.50 -7.92
CA GLU A 85 -4.25 -10.93 -7.68
C GLU A 85 -3.45 -10.88 -8.97
N GLY A 86 -2.29 -10.24 -8.91
CA GLY A 86 -1.42 -10.06 -10.06
C GLY A 86 -1.68 -8.82 -10.89
N ASP A 87 -2.83 -8.16 -10.67
CA ASP A 87 -3.11 -6.93 -11.40
C ASP A 87 -2.31 -5.77 -10.81
N SER A 88 -1.90 -4.85 -11.67
CA SER A 88 -1.14 -3.70 -11.22
C SER A 88 -1.56 -2.43 -11.94
N ILE A 89 -1.21 -1.29 -11.34
CA ILE A 89 -1.51 0.01 -11.89
C ILE A 89 -0.43 0.99 -11.49
N TYR A 90 -0.16 1.95 -12.36
CA TYR A 90 0.75 3.05 -12.10
C TYR A 90 -0.04 4.34 -12.30
N PHE A 91 -0.01 5.22 -11.31
CA PHE A 91 -0.87 6.41 -11.39
C PHE A 91 -0.23 7.62 -10.72
N ASN A 92 -0.82 8.79 -10.99
CA ASN A 92 -0.41 10.04 -10.39
C ASN A 92 -1.05 10.13 -9.00
N SER A 93 -0.21 10.02 -7.97
CA SER A 93 -0.70 9.98 -6.59
C SER A 93 -1.18 11.34 -6.07
N GLU A 94 -1.02 12.39 -6.85
CA GLU A 94 -1.60 13.68 -6.48
C GLU A 94 -3.12 13.69 -6.67
N LEU A 95 -3.63 12.78 -7.48
CA LEU A 95 -5.07 12.63 -7.62
C LEU A 95 -5.63 11.98 -6.36
N PRO A 96 -6.80 12.42 -5.88
CA PRO A 96 -7.40 11.79 -4.71
C PRO A 96 -7.61 10.30 -4.98
N HIS A 97 -7.16 9.47 -4.06
CA HIS A 97 -7.27 8.03 -4.23
C HIS A 97 -7.53 7.35 -2.89
N GLY A 98 -8.19 6.24 -2.95
CA GLY A 98 -8.49 5.43 -1.77
C GLY A 98 -8.77 4.00 -2.18
N MET A 99 -8.94 3.13 -1.20
CA MET A 99 -9.09 1.72 -1.47
C MET A 99 -9.96 1.03 -0.45
N LYS A 100 -10.54 -0.08 -0.86
CA LYS A 100 -11.32 -0.94 0.03
C LYS A 100 -11.02 -2.40 -0.30
N ALA A 101 -10.97 -3.22 0.74
CA ALA A 101 -10.90 -4.66 0.57
C ALA A 101 -12.29 -5.17 0.19
N LEU A 102 -12.37 -6.02 -0.81
CA LEU A 102 -13.63 -6.59 -1.27
C LEU A 102 -13.84 -7.97 -0.68
N ASP A 103 -15.06 -8.47 -0.84
CA ASP A 103 -15.43 -9.85 -0.45
C ASP A 103 -15.30 -10.13 1.06
N GLY A 104 -15.25 -9.08 1.86
CA GLY A 104 -15.15 -9.24 3.31
C GLY A 104 -13.82 -9.84 3.77
N GLU A 105 -12.78 -9.79 2.94
CA GLU A 105 -11.50 -10.38 3.26
C GLU A 105 -10.36 -9.38 3.16
N LYS A 106 -9.30 -9.62 3.90
CA LYS A 106 -8.12 -8.78 3.85
C LYS A 106 -7.51 -8.83 2.45
N VAL A 107 -6.95 -7.72 2.03
CA VAL A 107 -6.21 -7.63 0.79
C VAL A 107 -4.80 -7.19 1.11
N SER A 108 -3.81 -7.78 0.45
CA SER A 108 -2.45 -7.28 0.55
C SER A 108 -1.95 -6.89 -0.83
N PHE A 109 -1.25 -5.77 -0.90
CA PHE A 109 -0.68 -5.33 -2.16
C PHE A 109 0.65 -4.63 -1.92
N LEU A 110 1.46 -4.61 -2.98
CA LEU A 110 2.72 -3.90 -2.98
C LEU A 110 2.45 -2.50 -3.47
N ALA A 111 2.88 -1.50 -2.73
CA ALA A 111 2.80 -0.11 -3.16
C ALA A 111 4.21 0.45 -3.24
N VAL A 112 4.55 1.06 -4.37
CA VAL A 112 5.83 1.73 -4.52
C VAL A 112 5.53 3.21 -4.76
N ILE A 113 5.98 4.05 -3.85
CA ILE A 113 5.76 5.50 -3.93
C ILE A 113 7.06 6.15 -4.41
N LEU A 114 6.92 6.96 -5.45
CA LEU A 114 8.08 7.59 -6.08
C LEU A 114 8.13 9.08 -5.83
#